data_8ddc8dc62ff19f3e6d59abc9453df020
#
_entry.id   8ddc8dc62ff19f3e6d59abc9453df020
#
_cell.length_a   1.000
_cell.length_b   1.000
_cell.length_c   1.000
_cell.angle_alpha   90.00
_cell.angle_beta   90.00
_cell.angle_gamma   90.00
#
_symmetry.space_group_name_H-M   'P 1'
#
loop_
_entity.id
_entity.type
_entity.pdbx_description
1 polymer ?
#
loop_
_entity_poly.entity_id
_entity_poly.type
_entity_poly.pdbx_seq_one_letter_code
_entity_poly.pdbx_strand_id
1 'polypeptide(L)'
;MTGQQETVPQFRLEDIRMRDPFILESAPGEFVLFGTSDTNVWGGPATGFDCYTSRDLEHWEGPIAAFRPPDGFWADTQFWAPEVYALDGRFFMFATFATSTGERPRGVAVLVSDSPTGPYRPWSDGPVTPATQPCLDGTLHIDGDGTRWLVYSRGTEGTPDQAGIGDGKMYALRLSEDLRSGVDEPVLLFAASSANWTRPLRFPEGVEPPKGLNLAADPMFTDGPFLVRAAEDRLLMLWSSHGETGYAMGVAESASGTITGPWTQHREPLWSSDGGHGMILRTAGGRDYLSFHWPNSSPDERVTLTEIGISGAGIRIL
;
A
#
# COMPACT_ATOMS: atom_id res chain seq x y z
N MET A 1 -10.22 28.49 -36.72
CA MET A 1 -10.48 28.22 -35.30
C MET A 1 -9.25 27.54 -34.78
N THR A 2 -8.38 28.29 -34.11
CA THR A 2 -7.19 27.78 -33.45
C THR A 2 -7.65 27.11 -32.15
N GLY A 3 -7.67 25.78 -32.15
CA GLY A 3 -7.90 25.03 -30.89
C GLY A 3 -6.82 25.43 -29.90
N GLN A 4 -7.18 26.06 -28.79
CA GLN A 4 -6.33 26.13 -27.61
C GLN A 4 -6.14 24.68 -27.15
N GLN A 5 -4.92 24.16 -27.25
CA GLN A 5 -4.52 22.98 -26.49
C GLN A 5 -4.62 23.39 -25.02
N GLU A 6 -5.58 22.82 -24.29
CA GLU A 6 -5.58 22.92 -22.84
C GLU A 6 -4.26 22.28 -22.37
N THR A 7 -3.39 23.08 -21.79
CA THR A 7 -2.16 22.59 -21.18
C THR A 7 -2.56 21.81 -19.93
N VAL A 8 -2.27 20.50 -19.91
CA VAL A 8 -2.45 19.66 -18.72
C VAL A 8 -1.58 20.25 -17.61
N PRO A 9 -2.10 20.45 -16.39
CA PRO A 9 -1.30 20.95 -15.28
C PRO A 9 -0.11 20.04 -15.01
N GLN A 10 1.06 20.65 -14.81
CA GLN A 10 2.28 19.94 -14.43
C GLN A 10 2.61 20.19 -12.95
N PHE A 11 3.06 19.14 -12.27
CA PHE A 11 3.38 19.13 -10.84
C PHE A 11 4.79 18.57 -10.63
N ARG A 12 5.42 18.98 -9.52
CA ARG A 12 6.53 18.26 -8.91
C ARG A 12 5.98 17.30 -7.85
N LEU A 13 6.75 16.29 -7.43
CA LEU A 13 6.30 15.37 -6.37
C LEU A 13 5.95 16.09 -5.06
N GLU A 14 6.70 17.13 -4.72
CA GLU A 14 6.46 18.00 -3.56
C GLU A 14 5.16 18.80 -3.62
N ASP A 15 4.55 18.94 -4.81
CA ASP A 15 3.27 19.60 -4.99
C ASP A 15 2.09 18.62 -4.89
N ILE A 16 2.36 17.32 -5.02
CA ILE A 16 1.33 16.28 -5.01
C ILE A 16 1.08 15.80 -3.59
N ARG A 17 -0.06 16.20 -3.04
CA ARG A 17 -0.54 15.67 -1.78
C ARG A 17 -1.06 14.24 -2.01
N MET A 18 -0.37 13.26 -1.41
CA MET A 18 -0.71 11.85 -1.58
C MET A 18 -0.09 11.03 -0.46
N ARG A 19 -0.82 10.04 0.05
CA ARG A 19 -0.29 8.99 0.94
C ARG A 19 -0.09 7.72 0.14
N ASP A 20 0.71 6.81 0.68
CA ASP A 20 0.84 5.43 0.20
C ASP A 20 1.18 5.38 -1.31
N PRO A 21 2.21 6.14 -1.76
CA PRO A 21 2.48 6.32 -3.19
C PRO A 21 3.03 5.06 -3.81
N PHE A 22 2.42 4.64 -4.92
CA PHE A 22 2.83 3.53 -5.76
C PHE A 22 3.14 4.04 -7.18
N ILE A 23 4.30 3.71 -7.73
CA ILE A 23 4.70 4.09 -9.08
C ILE A 23 4.83 2.85 -9.96
N LEU A 24 4.04 2.80 -11.02
CA LEU A 24 4.13 1.80 -12.08
C LEU A 24 4.95 2.35 -13.24
N GLU A 25 5.98 1.64 -13.70
CA GLU A 25 6.53 1.83 -15.04
C GLU A 25 5.69 1.00 -16.02
N SER A 26 4.73 1.64 -16.69
CA SER A 26 3.77 0.98 -17.59
C SER A 26 4.38 0.60 -18.93
N ALA A 27 5.41 1.33 -19.36
CA ALA A 27 6.30 1.05 -20.47
C ALA A 27 7.65 1.71 -20.18
N PRO A 28 8.76 1.32 -20.81
CA PRO A 28 10.07 1.90 -20.54
C PRO A 28 10.06 3.43 -20.60
N GLY A 29 10.31 4.09 -19.46
CA GLY A 29 10.27 5.55 -19.31
C GLY A 29 8.88 6.17 -19.28
N GLU A 30 7.82 5.38 -19.09
CA GLU A 30 6.45 5.87 -18.90
C GLU A 30 5.94 5.46 -17.52
N PHE A 31 5.74 6.42 -16.63
CA PHE A 31 5.42 6.21 -15.24
C PHE A 31 4.01 6.67 -14.91
N VAL A 32 3.34 5.93 -14.02
CA VAL A 32 2.04 6.30 -13.46
C VAL A 32 2.12 6.22 -11.94
N LEU A 33 1.86 7.34 -11.27
CA LEU A 33 1.81 7.46 -9.82
C LEU A 33 0.38 7.29 -9.32
N PHE A 34 0.19 6.40 -8.38
CA PHE A 34 -1.04 6.16 -7.64
C PHE A 34 -0.81 6.37 -6.15
N GLY A 35 -1.88 6.49 -5.39
CA GLY A 35 -1.85 6.55 -3.94
C GLY A 35 -3.21 6.93 -3.36
N THR A 36 -3.26 7.06 -2.05
CA THR A 36 -4.42 7.57 -1.34
C THR A 36 -4.55 9.07 -1.60
N SER A 37 -5.49 9.45 -2.46
CA SER A 37 -5.65 10.84 -2.97
C SER A 37 -6.78 11.62 -2.29
N ASP A 38 -7.74 10.95 -1.65
CA ASP A 38 -8.83 11.62 -0.92
C ASP A 38 -8.31 12.52 0.22
N THR A 39 -8.93 13.69 0.38
CA THR A 39 -8.54 14.64 1.45
C THR A 39 -9.08 14.23 2.82
N ASN A 40 -10.14 13.43 2.86
CA ASN A 40 -10.78 12.91 4.07
C ASN A 40 -10.29 11.50 4.42
N VAL A 41 -8.97 11.32 4.46
CA VAL A 41 -8.27 10.03 4.59
C VAL A 41 -8.88 9.11 5.65
N TRP A 42 -9.25 9.66 6.81
CA TRP A 42 -9.64 8.84 7.97
C TRP A 42 -11.14 8.52 8.05
N GLY A 43 -11.97 9.18 7.24
CA GLY A 43 -13.41 8.95 7.25
C GLY A 43 -14.19 9.96 6.45
N GLY A 44 -15.46 9.68 6.23
CA GLY A 44 -16.33 10.42 5.33
C GLY A 44 -16.39 9.81 3.93
N PRO A 45 -17.22 10.37 3.04
CA PRO A 45 -17.44 9.83 1.70
C PRO A 45 -16.14 9.81 0.90
N ALA A 46 -15.79 8.66 0.33
CA ALA A 46 -14.65 8.54 -0.58
C ALA A 46 -15.06 8.96 -2.00
N THR A 47 -14.13 9.59 -2.73
CA THR A 47 -14.35 10.01 -4.12
C THR A 47 -13.76 9.01 -5.12
N GLY A 48 -12.69 8.33 -4.77
CA GLY A 48 -12.00 7.37 -5.62
C GLY A 48 -10.49 7.51 -5.56
N PHE A 49 -9.83 7.10 -6.65
CA PHE A 49 -8.39 7.27 -6.81
C PHE A 49 -8.09 8.15 -8.02
N ASP A 50 -7.16 9.09 -7.83
CA ASP A 50 -6.52 9.84 -8.90
C ASP A 50 -5.12 9.28 -9.15
N CYS A 51 -4.65 9.43 -10.40
CA CYS A 51 -3.28 9.15 -10.76
C CYS A 51 -2.64 10.31 -11.51
N TYR A 52 -1.30 10.25 -11.62
CA TYR A 52 -0.49 11.21 -12.36
C TYR A 52 0.46 10.44 -13.29
N THR A 53 0.83 11.03 -14.42
CA THR A 53 1.76 10.43 -15.38
C THR A 53 3.05 11.22 -15.48
N SER A 54 4.17 10.53 -15.75
CA SER A 54 5.48 11.17 -15.94
C SER A 54 6.32 10.40 -16.96
N ARG A 55 7.31 11.08 -17.54
CA ARG A 55 8.34 10.47 -18.40
C ARG A 55 9.76 10.61 -17.85
N ASP A 56 9.91 11.33 -16.75
CA ASP A 56 11.23 11.64 -16.16
C ASP A 56 11.31 11.47 -14.65
N LEU A 57 10.18 11.10 -13.99
CA LEU A 57 10.00 11.01 -12.53
C LEU A 57 10.11 12.35 -11.80
N GLU A 58 10.28 13.46 -12.51
CA GLU A 58 10.38 14.81 -11.95
C GLU A 58 9.13 15.65 -12.21
N HIS A 59 8.60 15.57 -13.44
CA HIS A 59 7.44 16.34 -13.89
C HIS A 59 6.26 15.41 -14.08
N TRP A 60 5.15 15.73 -13.43
CA TRP A 60 3.95 14.90 -13.38
C TRP A 60 2.75 15.65 -13.96
N GLU A 61 1.97 14.99 -14.78
CA GLU A 61 0.74 15.49 -15.38
C GLU A 61 -0.47 14.80 -14.74
N GLY A 62 -1.47 15.59 -14.34
CA GLY A 62 -2.69 15.09 -13.68
C GLY A 62 -3.43 16.20 -12.91
N PRO A 63 -4.36 15.84 -12.00
CA PRO A 63 -4.80 14.47 -11.70
C PRO A 63 -5.68 13.88 -12.81
N ILE A 64 -5.59 12.57 -13.00
CA ILE A 64 -6.43 11.78 -13.90
C ILE A 64 -7.28 10.85 -13.02
N ALA A 65 -8.60 10.82 -13.26
CA ALA A 65 -9.51 9.94 -12.52
C ALA A 65 -9.27 8.47 -12.87
N ALA A 66 -8.45 7.77 -12.06
CA ALA A 66 -8.13 6.37 -12.26
C ALA A 66 -9.29 5.44 -11.87
N PHE A 67 -9.92 5.72 -10.72
CA PHE A 67 -11.11 4.98 -10.27
C PHE A 67 -12.14 5.95 -9.66
N ARG A 68 -13.38 5.74 -10.06
CA ARG A 68 -14.56 6.33 -9.40
C ARG A 68 -15.53 5.19 -9.11
N PRO A 69 -16.06 5.07 -7.89
CA PRO A 69 -16.96 3.98 -7.55
C PRO A 69 -18.24 4.06 -8.41
N PRO A 70 -18.62 2.96 -9.09
CA PRO A 70 -19.90 2.93 -9.80
C PRO A 70 -21.06 2.89 -8.82
N ASP A 71 -22.26 3.22 -9.31
CA ASP A 71 -23.48 3.08 -8.52
C ASP A 71 -23.61 1.66 -7.95
N GLY A 72 -23.87 1.57 -6.64
CA GLY A 72 -23.98 0.29 -5.93
C GLY A 72 -22.63 -0.39 -5.62
N PHE A 73 -21.51 0.32 -5.75
CA PHE A 73 -20.25 -0.19 -5.24
C PHE A 73 -20.35 -0.43 -3.72
N TRP A 74 -19.81 -1.54 -3.25
CA TRP A 74 -20.02 -2.02 -1.88
C TRP A 74 -19.37 -1.16 -0.79
N ALA A 75 -18.41 -0.30 -1.13
CA ALA A 75 -17.66 0.55 -0.20
C ALA A 75 -17.89 2.04 -0.52
N ASP A 76 -17.81 2.88 0.50
CA ASP A 76 -18.10 4.30 0.42
C ASP A 76 -17.14 5.19 1.22
N THR A 77 -16.15 4.59 1.90
CA THR A 77 -15.17 5.30 2.74
C THR A 77 -13.83 4.60 2.77
N GLN A 78 -12.78 5.31 3.22
CA GLN A 78 -11.43 4.75 3.42
C GLN A 78 -10.91 4.01 2.17
N PHE A 79 -10.87 4.69 1.02
CA PHE A 79 -10.23 4.18 -0.17
C PHE A 79 -8.73 4.47 -0.07
N TRP A 80 -7.93 3.43 0.22
CA TRP A 80 -6.52 3.56 0.59
C TRP A 80 -5.59 2.68 -0.23
N ALA A 81 -4.33 3.12 -0.31
CA ALA A 81 -3.18 2.35 -0.75
C ALA A 81 -3.41 1.53 -2.03
N PRO A 82 -3.74 2.17 -3.17
CA PRO A 82 -3.89 1.46 -4.44
C PRO A 82 -2.51 1.09 -5.00
N GLU A 83 -2.27 -0.20 -5.25
CA GLU A 83 -1.13 -0.74 -5.96
C GLU A 83 -1.55 -1.34 -7.30
N VAL A 84 -0.82 -1.09 -8.37
CA VAL A 84 -1.20 -1.49 -9.73
C VAL A 84 -0.15 -2.39 -10.37
N TYR A 85 -0.60 -3.53 -10.88
CA TYR A 85 0.24 -4.54 -11.51
C TYR A 85 -0.20 -4.84 -12.94
N ALA A 86 0.76 -4.84 -13.87
CA ALA A 86 0.53 -5.25 -15.26
C ALA A 86 0.63 -6.77 -15.37
N LEU A 87 -0.47 -7.44 -15.71
CA LEU A 87 -0.55 -8.89 -15.88
C LEU A 87 -1.43 -9.24 -17.08
N ASP A 88 -0.96 -10.15 -17.92
CA ASP A 88 -1.73 -10.71 -19.03
C ASP A 88 -2.36 -9.63 -19.95
N GLY A 89 -1.63 -8.53 -20.17
CA GLY A 89 -2.05 -7.41 -21.02
C GLY A 89 -3.10 -6.49 -20.39
N ARG A 90 -3.37 -6.61 -19.09
CA ARG A 90 -4.27 -5.76 -18.31
C ARG A 90 -3.58 -5.22 -17.07
N PHE A 91 -4.23 -4.25 -16.42
CA PHE A 91 -3.75 -3.63 -15.19
C PHE A 91 -4.72 -3.96 -14.06
N PHE A 92 -4.19 -4.55 -12.99
CA PHE A 92 -4.95 -4.92 -11.80
C PHE A 92 -4.55 -4.02 -10.64
N MET A 93 -5.52 -3.36 -10.05
CA MET A 93 -5.33 -2.50 -8.88
C MET A 93 -5.82 -3.24 -7.64
N PHE A 94 -4.95 -3.40 -6.66
CA PHE A 94 -5.29 -3.87 -5.32
C PHE A 94 -5.42 -2.64 -4.44
N ALA A 95 -6.54 -2.48 -3.75
CA ALA A 95 -6.75 -1.33 -2.89
C ALA A 95 -7.61 -1.69 -1.67
N THR A 96 -7.45 -0.93 -0.62
CA THR A 96 -8.22 -1.03 0.62
C THR A 96 -9.50 -0.23 0.50
N PHE A 97 -10.60 -0.81 1.00
CA PHE A 97 -11.93 -0.21 0.98
C PHE A 97 -12.68 -0.52 2.27
N ALA A 98 -13.53 0.40 2.71
CA ALA A 98 -14.41 0.22 3.87
C ALA A 98 -15.83 0.70 3.61
N THR A 99 -16.77 0.27 4.47
CA THR A 99 -18.14 0.78 4.51
C THR A 99 -18.32 1.71 5.70
N SER A 100 -19.01 2.83 5.50
CA SER A 100 -19.36 3.76 6.59
C SER A 100 -20.36 3.18 7.58
N THR A 101 -21.11 2.16 7.16
CA THR A 101 -22.08 1.45 8.01
C THR A 101 -21.42 0.45 8.96
N GLY A 102 -20.18 0.02 8.68
CA GLY A 102 -19.50 -1.02 9.44
C GLY A 102 -20.09 -2.43 9.27
N GLU A 103 -21.03 -2.63 8.35
CA GLU A 103 -21.66 -3.94 8.08
C GLU A 103 -20.65 -4.98 7.58
N ARG A 104 -19.57 -4.51 7.00
CA ARG A 104 -18.46 -5.34 6.50
C ARG A 104 -17.15 -4.76 7.00
N PRO A 105 -16.22 -5.57 7.53
CA PRO A 105 -14.87 -5.10 7.86
C PRO A 105 -14.16 -4.52 6.63
N ARG A 106 -13.26 -3.58 6.87
CA ARG A 106 -12.33 -3.08 5.86
C ARG A 106 -11.57 -4.25 5.24
N GLY A 107 -11.35 -4.19 3.92
CA GLY A 107 -10.64 -5.24 3.22
C GLY A 107 -10.06 -4.80 1.90
N VAL A 108 -9.18 -5.62 1.34
CA VAL A 108 -8.54 -5.39 0.04
C VAL A 108 -9.39 -6.00 -1.06
N ALA A 109 -9.72 -5.21 -2.08
CA ALA A 109 -10.43 -5.68 -3.26
C ALA A 109 -9.59 -5.42 -4.53
N VAL A 110 -9.95 -6.09 -5.60
CA VAL A 110 -9.24 -6.00 -6.88
C VAL A 110 -10.11 -5.28 -7.91
N LEU A 111 -9.52 -4.30 -8.57
CA LEU A 111 -10.08 -3.60 -9.71
C LEU A 111 -9.24 -3.92 -10.95
N VAL A 112 -9.79 -3.70 -12.16
CA VAL A 112 -9.09 -3.98 -13.42
C VAL A 112 -9.33 -2.89 -14.44
N SER A 113 -8.32 -2.63 -15.27
CA SER A 113 -8.40 -1.74 -16.44
C SER A 113 -7.60 -2.31 -17.61
N ASP A 114 -7.94 -1.89 -18.83
CA ASP A 114 -7.17 -2.17 -20.04
C ASP A 114 -6.14 -1.04 -20.33
N SER A 115 -6.15 0.03 -19.51
CA SER A 115 -5.20 1.15 -19.58
C SER A 115 -4.50 1.35 -18.22
N PRO A 116 -3.20 1.71 -18.19
CA PRO A 116 -2.49 1.94 -16.93
C PRO A 116 -3.11 3.06 -16.08
N THR A 117 -3.68 4.09 -16.69
CA THR A 117 -4.33 5.22 -16.00
C THR A 117 -5.81 5.01 -15.71
N GLY A 118 -6.37 3.84 -16.05
CA GLY A 118 -7.79 3.57 -15.89
C GLY A 118 -8.64 3.97 -17.13
N PRO A 119 -9.99 4.08 -16.99
CA PRO A 119 -10.70 3.89 -15.73
C PRO A 119 -10.70 2.44 -15.24
N TYR A 120 -10.42 2.28 -13.96
CA TYR A 120 -10.52 0.97 -13.30
C TYR A 120 -11.98 0.65 -12.98
N ARG A 121 -12.34 -0.62 -13.01
CA ARG A 121 -13.66 -1.15 -12.64
C ARG A 121 -13.53 -2.33 -11.70
N PRO A 122 -14.53 -2.59 -10.83
CA PRO A 122 -14.49 -3.75 -9.93
C PRO A 122 -14.21 -5.05 -10.70
N TRP A 123 -13.30 -5.84 -10.15
CA TRP A 123 -12.93 -7.16 -10.69
C TRP A 123 -13.33 -8.29 -9.74
N SER A 124 -13.03 -8.16 -8.44
CA SER A 124 -13.58 -9.02 -7.41
C SER A 124 -14.96 -8.54 -6.97
N ASP A 125 -15.79 -9.46 -6.49
CA ASP A 125 -17.17 -9.15 -6.04
C ASP A 125 -17.20 -8.48 -4.64
N GLY A 126 -16.06 -8.14 -4.09
CA GLY A 126 -15.84 -7.53 -2.78
C GLY A 126 -14.40 -7.77 -2.37
N PRO A 127 -14.07 -7.63 -1.07
CA PRO A 127 -12.74 -7.95 -0.57
C PRO A 127 -12.33 -9.39 -0.87
N VAL A 128 -11.09 -9.57 -1.33
CA VAL A 128 -10.45 -10.90 -1.45
C VAL A 128 -9.86 -11.36 -0.11
N THR A 129 -9.67 -10.45 0.83
CA THR A 129 -9.23 -10.72 2.21
C THR A 129 -10.38 -11.27 3.07
N PRO A 130 -10.08 -11.94 4.20
CA PRO A 130 -11.10 -12.50 5.08
C PRO A 130 -12.14 -11.47 5.56
N ALA A 131 -13.42 -11.84 5.51
CA ALA A 131 -14.53 -11.00 5.95
C ALA A 131 -14.70 -10.91 7.47
N THR A 132 -13.89 -11.61 8.25
CA THR A 132 -14.02 -11.71 9.71
C THR A 132 -13.12 -10.75 10.48
N GLN A 133 -12.25 -10.00 9.80
CA GLN A 133 -11.30 -9.09 10.42
C GLN A 133 -10.96 -7.94 9.49
N PRO A 134 -10.63 -6.75 10.03
CA PRO A 134 -10.15 -5.64 9.23
C PRO A 134 -8.81 -5.96 8.57
N CYS A 135 -8.73 -5.80 7.25
CA CYS A 135 -7.53 -6.00 6.46
C CYS A 135 -7.26 -4.77 5.61
N LEU A 136 -5.99 -4.46 5.37
CA LEU A 136 -5.57 -3.29 4.58
C LEU A 136 -4.24 -3.54 3.87
N ASP A 137 -3.91 -2.66 2.93
CA ASP A 137 -2.60 -2.53 2.29
C ASP A 137 -2.13 -3.82 1.64
N GLY A 138 -2.88 -4.23 0.62
CA GLY A 138 -2.61 -5.47 -0.08
C GLY A 138 -1.60 -5.31 -1.21
N THR A 139 -0.46 -5.99 -1.13
CA THR A 139 0.54 -6.08 -2.21
C THR A 139 0.51 -7.45 -2.88
N LEU A 140 0.63 -7.47 -4.21
CA LEU A 140 0.69 -8.72 -4.99
C LEU A 140 2.12 -9.25 -5.04
N HIS A 141 2.29 -10.53 -4.74
CA HIS A 141 3.52 -11.27 -4.97
C HIS A 141 3.26 -12.49 -5.85
N ILE A 142 4.13 -12.72 -6.83
CA ILE A 142 4.08 -13.91 -7.69
C ILE A 142 5.37 -14.70 -7.46
N ASP A 143 5.22 -15.92 -6.95
CA ASP A 143 6.33 -16.83 -6.74
C ASP A 143 6.90 -17.35 -8.07
N GLY A 144 8.08 -17.96 -8.00
CA GLY A 144 8.75 -18.51 -9.19
C GLY A 144 8.01 -19.64 -9.90
N ASP A 145 7.05 -20.29 -9.23
CA ASP A 145 6.16 -21.30 -9.80
C ASP A 145 4.86 -20.72 -10.38
N GLY A 146 4.70 -19.37 -10.30
CA GLY A 146 3.51 -18.67 -10.78
C GLY A 146 2.39 -18.55 -9.74
N THR A 147 2.56 -19.07 -8.53
CA THR A 147 1.57 -18.93 -7.45
C THR A 147 1.41 -17.44 -7.09
N ARG A 148 0.16 -17.00 -7.05
CA ARG A 148 -0.21 -15.60 -6.75
C ARG A 148 -0.57 -15.44 -5.29
N TRP A 149 0.08 -14.50 -4.61
CA TRP A 149 -0.11 -14.21 -3.21
C TRP A 149 -0.51 -12.74 -3.00
N LEU A 150 -1.46 -12.50 -2.13
CA LEU A 150 -1.70 -11.20 -1.53
C LEU A 150 -1.02 -11.18 -0.17
N VAL A 151 -0.07 -10.27 0.03
CA VAL A 151 0.44 -9.95 1.36
C VAL A 151 -0.29 -8.72 1.85
N TYR A 152 -0.79 -8.75 3.08
CA TYR A 152 -1.62 -7.69 3.61
C TYR A 152 -1.46 -7.54 5.12
N SER A 153 -1.79 -6.38 5.63
CA SER A 153 -1.85 -6.10 7.05
C SER A 153 -3.23 -6.44 7.62
N ARG A 154 -3.25 -7.12 8.76
CA ARG A 154 -4.43 -7.20 9.60
C ARG A 154 -4.40 -6.00 10.56
N GLY A 155 -5.35 -5.08 10.40
CA GLY A 155 -5.50 -3.90 11.25
C GLY A 155 -5.66 -4.24 12.74
N THR A 156 -5.25 -3.32 13.59
CA THR A 156 -5.33 -3.49 15.05
C THR A 156 -6.71 -3.21 15.62
N GLU A 157 -7.58 -2.58 14.84
CA GLU A 157 -8.95 -2.31 15.22
C GLU A 157 -9.80 -3.58 15.35
N GLY A 158 -10.81 -3.49 16.18
CA GLY A 158 -11.85 -4.51 16.32
C GLY A 158 -12.95 -4.39 15.26
N THR A 159 -13.84 -5.36 15.28
CA THR A 159 -15.15 -5.30 14.62
C THR A 159 -16.22 -5.01 15.66
N PRO A 160 -17.51 -4.78 15.29
CA PRO A 160 -18.57 -4.62 16.27
C PRO A 160 -18.68 -5.78 17.28
N ASP A 161 -18.32 -6.99 16.83
CA ASP A 161 -18.44 -8.22 17.64
C ASP A 161 -17.11 -8.68 18.25
N GLN A 162 -15.99 -8.05 17.91
CA GLN A 162 -14.66 -8.46 18.36
C GLN A 162 -13.82 -7.26 18.77
N ALA A 163 -13.15 -7.36 19.91
CA ALA A 163 -12.18 -6.36 20.34
C ALA A 163 -11.02 -6.26 19.36
N GLY A 164 -10.42 -5.07 19.26
CA GLY A 164 -9.18 -4.86 18.53
C GLY A 164 -8.01 -5.68 19.10
N ILE A 165 -6.99 -5.90 18.29
CA ILE A 165 -5.75 -6.56 18.70
C ILE A 165 -4.68 -5.53 19.00
N GLY A 166 -3.90 -5.75 20.07
CA GLY A 166 -2.82 -4.85 20.45
C GLY A 166 -1.56 -4.98 19.60
N ASP A 167 -1.46 -6.02 18.77
CA ASP A 167 -0.27 -6.35 17.98
C ASP A 167 -0.67 -6.68 16.55
N GLY A 168 -0.45 -5.74 15.63
CA GLY A 168 -0.73 -5.86 14.20
C GLY A 168 0.01 -7.03 13.58
N LYS A 169 -0.56 -7.61 12.55
CA LYS A 169 -0.05 -8.85 11.95
C LYS A 169 0.02 -8.73 10.43
N MET A 170 1.10 -9.26 9.88
CA MET A 170 1.29 -9.42 8.46
C MET A 170 0.91 -10.83 8.03
N TYR A 171 0.10 -10.95 6.98
CA TYR A 171 -0.37 -12.22 6.45
C TYR A 171 -0.08 -12.35 4.96
N ALA A 172 0.04 -13.58 4.50
CA ALA A 172 -0.01 -13.95 3.09
C ALA A 172 -1.24 -14.81 2.83
N LEU A 173 -1.96 -14.52 1.76
CA LEU A 173 -3.14 -15.25 1.29
C LEU A 173 -2.93 -15.66 -0.16
N ARG A 174 -3.07 -16.94 -0.47
CA ARG A 174 -3.04 -17.39 -1.86
C ARG A 174 -4.29 -16.91 -2.60
N LEU A 175 -4.09 -16.36 -3.78
CA LEU A 175 -5.15 -15.89 -4.66
C LEU A 175 -5.50 -16.94 -5.73
N SER A 176 -6.73 -16.89 -6.22
CA SER A 176 -7.13 -17.58 -7.46
C SER A 176 -6.34 -17.04 -8.65
N GLU A 177 -6.18 -17.86 -9.69
CA GLU A 177 -5.44 -17.45 -10.92
C GLU A 177 -6.03 -16.22 -11.59
N ASP A 178 -7.31 -15.99 -11.48
CA ASP A 178 -8.00 -14.82 -12.01
C ASP A 178 -8.00 -13.61 -11.05
N LEU A 179 -7.36 -13.72 -9.87
CA LEU A 179 -7.26 -12.68 -8.84
C LEU A 179 -8.60 -12.25 -8.20
N ARG A 180 -9.67 -13.03 -8.38
CA ARG A 180 -11.00 -12.64 -7.89
C ARG A 180 -11.28 -13.02 -6.44
N SER A 181 -10.49 -13.93 -5.88
CA SER A 181 -10.72 -14.46 -4.53
C SER A 181 -9.45 -14.95 -3.85
N GLY A 182 -9.44 -14.91 -2.52
CA GLY A 182 -8.55 -15.74 -1.72
C GLY A 182 -9.02 -17.20 -1.76
N VAL A 183 -8.08 -18.15 -1.82
CA VAL A 183 -8.43 -19.57 -2.03
C VAL A 183 -8.07 -20.49 -0.88
N ASP A 184 -7.26 -20.03 0.09
CA ASP A 184 -6.84 -20.80 1.26
C ASP A 184 -6.99 -19.99 2.53
N GLU A 185 -6.68 -20.61 3.67
CA GLU A 185 -6.53 -19.89 4.93
C GLU A 185 -5.26 -19.02 4.88
N PRO A 186 -5.32 -17.77 5.36
CA PRO A 186 -4.15 -16.90 5.40
C PRO A 186 -3.03 -17.45 6.28
N VAL A 187 -1.80 -17.33 5.82
CA VAL A 187 -0.59 -17.69 6.56
C VAL A 187 -0.08 -16.47 7.33
N LEU A 188 0.04 -16.58 8.65
CA LEU A 188 0.70 -15.56 9.47
C LEU A 188 2.19 -15.53 9.15
N LEU A 189 2.71 -14.35 8.77
CA LEU A 189 4.13 -14.14 8.49
C LEU A 189 4.87 -13.66 9.73
N PHE A 190 4.39 -12.58 10.34
CA PHE A 190 4.94 -12.03 11.60
C PHE A 190 3.95 -11.06 12.26
N ALA A 191 4.26 -10.62 13.47
CA ALA A 191 3.57 -9.57 14.19
C ALA A 191 4.46 -8.33 14.30
N ALA A 192 3.87 -7.15 14.53
CA ALA A 192 4.60 -5.89 14.67
C ALA A 192 5.65 -5.95 15.79
N SER A 193 5.33 -6.61 16.91
CA SER A 193 6.24 -6.80 18.04
C SER A 193 7.49 -7.63 17.75
N SER A 194 7.54 -8.32 16.61
CA SER A 194 8.73 -9.09 16.21
C SER A 194 9.91 -8.20 15.80
N ALA A 195 9.67 -6.91 15.52
CA ALA A 195 10.71 -5.96 15.16
C ALA A 195 11.09 -5.07 16.36
N ASN A 196 12.39 -4.95 16.63
CA ASN A 196 12.90 -4.18 17.78
C ASN A 196 12.67 -2.66 17.68
N TRP A 197 12.41 -2.15 16.48
CA TRP A 197 12.22 -0.72 16.23
C TRP A 197 10.78 -0.27 16.37
N THR A 198 9.80 -1.17 16.39
CA THR A 198 8.38 -0.80 16.51
C THR A 198 8.04 -0.31 17.92
N ARG A 199 7.10 0.62 17.97
CA ARG A 199 6.56 1.19 19.21
C ARG A 199 5.03 1.23 19.14
N PRO A 200 4.34 1.13 20.29
CA PRO A 200 2.90 1.35 20.33
C PRO A 200 2.55 2.75 19.86
N LEU A 201 1.47 2.88 19.07
CA LEU A 201 0.87 4.16 18.76
C LEU A 201 0.27 4.75 20.03
N ARG A 202 0.70 5.95 20.38
CA ARG A 202 0.15 6.73 21.48
C ARG A 202 -0.36 8.05 20.96
N PHE A 203 -1.60 8.34 21.28
CA PHE A 203 -2.17 9.65 21.01
C PHE A 203 -1.71 10.63 22.11
N PRO A 204 -1.36 11.87 21.78
CA PRO A 204 -1.08 12.89 22.77
C PRO A 204 -2.25 13.06 23.75
N GLU A 205 -1.98 13.51 24.97
CA GLU A 205 -3.02 13.76 25.96
C GLU A 205 -4.08 14.74 25.40
N GLY A 206 -5.35 14.35 25.47
CA GLY A 206 -6.47 15.11 24.93
C GLY A 206 -6.74 14.93 23.43
N VAL A 207 -5.96 14.12 22.74
CA VAL A 207 -6.21 13.73 21.33
C VAL A 207 -6.93 12.40 21.30
N GLU A 208 -8.18 12.41 20.83
CA GLU A 208 -8.95 11.17 20.64
C GLU A 208 -8.54 10.47 19.35
N PRO A 209 -8.50 9.13 19.34
CA PRO A 209 -8.33 8.36 18.11
C PRO A 209 -9.38 8.75 17.05
N PRO A 210 -9.09 8.58 15.75
CA PRO A 210 -10.07 8.79 14.72
C PRO A 210 -11.35 8.01 14.99
N LYS A 211 -12.50 8.68 14.88
CA LYS A 211 -13.81 8.05 15.14
C LYS A 211 -14.01 6.89 14.18
N GLY A 212 -14.48 5.77 14.72
CA GLY A 212 -14.73 4.54 13.96
C GLY A 212 -13.58 3.54 13.99
N LEU A 213 -12.42 3.89 14.59
CA LEU A 213 -11.38 2.92 14.88
C LEU A 213 -11.54 2.41 16.32
N ASN A 214 -11.98 1.17 16.47
CA ASN A 214 -12.06 0.50 17.76
C ASN A 214 -10.69 -0.11 18.11
N LEU A 215 -9.74 0.75 18.47
CA LEU A 215 -8.36 0.36 18.74
C LEU A 215 -8.23 -0.32 20.10
N ALA A 216 -7.34 -1.31 20.18
CA ALA A 216 -6.86 -1.82 21.46
C ALA A 216 -6.03 -0.74 22.20
N ALA A 217 -5.76 -0.95 23.48
CA ALA A 217 -4.84 -0.09 24.21
C ALA A 217 -3.41 -0.27 23.66
N ASP A 218 -2.70 0.84 23.45
CA ASP A 218 -1.31 0.87 22.97
C ASP A 218 -1.05 -0.04 21.75
N PRO A 219 -1.80 0.11 20.63
CA PRO A 219 -1.70 -0.80 19.49
C PRO A 219 -0.39 -0.60 18.73
N MET A 220 0.26 -1.69 18.34
CA MET A 220 1.36 -1.70 17.37
C MET A 220 0.83 -2.08 15.99
N PHE A 221 1.12 -1.29 14.98
CA PHE A 221 0.62 -1.49 13.62
C PHE A 221 1.58 -2.31 12.77
N THR A 222 1.03 -2.94 11.73
CA THR A 222 1.73 -3.34 10.52
C THR A 222 0.99 -2.69 9.36
N ASP A 223 1.71 -1.96 8.50
CA ASP A 223 1.18 -1.27 7.33
C ASP A 223 2.09 -1.49 6.12
N GLY A 224 1.54 -1.26 4.92
CA GLY A 224 2.26 -1.08 3.66
C GLY A 224 3.32 -2.15 3.35
N PRO A 225 2.97 -3.44 3.29
CA PRO A 225 3.92 -4.45 2.85
C PRO A 225 4.26 -4.25 1.38
N PHE A 226 5.53 -4.34 1.01
CA PHE A 226 5.97 -4.40 -0.37
C PHE A 226 7.14 -5.37 -0.52
N LEU A 227 7.07 -6.27 -1.51
CA LEU A 227 8.04 -7.35 -1.65
C LEU A 227 9.00 -7.11 -2.82
N VAL A 228 10.27 -7.45 -2.60
CA VAL A 228 11.30 -7.41 -3.63
C VAL A 228 12.27 -8.58 -3.48
N ARG A 229 12.63 -9.21 -4.60
CA ARG A 229 13.72 -10.19 -4.60
C ARG A 229 15.07 -9.49 -4.61
N ALA A 230 15.91 -9.87 -3.65
CA ALA A 230 17.32 -9.48 -3.59
C ALA A 230 18.20 -10.54 -4.24
N ALA A 231 19.53 -10.34 -4.21
CA ALA A 231 20.49 -11.35 -4.63
C ALA A 231 20.34 -12.65 -3.83
N GLU A 232 20.79 -13.77 -4.43
CA GLU A 232 20.75 -15.11 -3.81
C GLU A 232 19.31 -15.61 -3.50
N ASP A 233 18.34 -15.18 -4.35
CA ASP A 233 16.92 -15.54 -4.24
C ASP A 233 16.23 -15.19 -2.92
N ARG A 234 16.84 -14.35 -2.09
CA ARG A 234 16.23 -13.88 -0.84
C ARG A 234 15.06 -12.96 -1.12
N LEU A 235 14.00 -13.10 -0.36
CA LEU A 235 12.83 -12.24 -0.45
C LEU A 235 12.86 -11.22 0.68
N LEU A 236 12.82 -9.94 0.31
CA LEU A 236 12.74 -8.82 1.26
C LEU A 236 11.33 -8.24 1.23
N MET A 237 10.85 -7.79 2.39
CA MET A 237 9.60 -7.07 2.55
C MET A 237 9.86 -5.75 3.24
N LEU A 238 9.57 -4.64 2.54
CA LEU A 238 9.35 -3.36 3.21
C LEU A 238 8.02 -3.44 3.95
N TRP A 239 7.95 -2.81 5.12
CA TRP A 239 6.71 -2.64 5.86
C TRP A 239 6.85 -1.47 6.84
N SER A 240 5.75 -0.92 7.28
CA SER A 240 5.73 0.27 8.12
C SER A 240 5.00 0.05 9.43
N SER A 241 5.39 0.84 10.43
CA SER A 241 4.79 0.89 11.77
C SER A 241 5.19 2.20 12.46
N HIS A 242 4.70 2.43 13.67
CA HIS A 242 5.26 3.48 14.51
C HIS A 242 6.60 3.05 15.12
N GLY A 243 7.58 3.95 15.02
CA GLY A 243 8.89 3.85 15.65
C GLY A 243 9.07 4.85 16.79
N GLU A 244 10.31 5.06 17.21
CA GLU A 244 10.65 5.99 18.32
C GLU A 244 10.29 7.45 18.00
N THR A 245 10.40 7.87 16.76
CA THR A 245 10.30 9.28 16.32
C THR A 245 9.12 9.53 15.39
N GLY A 246 8.12 8.66 15.37
CA GLY A 246 6.95 8.75 14.50
C GLY A 246 6.82 7.54 13.58
N TYR A 247 6.15 7.71 12.45
CA TYR A 247 5.97 6.66 11.46
C TYR A 247 7.30 6.26 10.85
N ALA A 248 7.53 4.98 10.71
CA ALA A 248 8.82 4.41 10.32
C ALA A 248 8.62 3.21 9.38
N MET A 249 9.65 2.90 8.60
CA MET A 249 9.65 1.80 7.66
C MET A 249 10.85 0.91 7.91
N GLY A 250 10.61 -0.39 8.02
CA GLY A 250 11.63 -1.41 8.21
C GLY A 250 11.67 -2.43 7.09
N VAL A 251 12.58 -3.37 7.23
CA VAL A 251 12.78 -4.48 6.30
C VAL A 251 12.67 -5.79 7.07
N ALA A 252 11.86 -6.71 6.56
CA ALA A 252 11.86 -8.11 6.95
C ALA A 252 12.48 -8.94 5.81
N GLU A 253 13.11 -10.06 6.15
CA GLU A 253 13.79 -10.95 5.22
C GLU A 253 13.32 -12.39 5.38
N SER A 254 12.98 -13.03 4.26
CA SER A 254 12.87 -14.48 4.14
C SER A 254 14.12 -15.01 3.43
N ALA A 255 15.04 -15.58 4.20
CA ALA A 255 16.28 -16.15 3.65
C ALA A 255 16.03 -17.41 2.79
N SER A 256 14.87 -18.06 2.97
CA SER A 256 14.44 -19.17 2.12
C SER A 256 13.96 -18.72 0.73
N GLY A 257 13.72 -17.42 0.56
CA GLY A 257 13.14 -16.82 -0.65
C GLY A 257 11.66 -17.16 -0.87
N THR A 258 11.01 -17.88 0.07
CA THR A 258 9.59 -18.21 0.00
C THR A 258 8.74 -17.22 0.76
N ILE A 259 7.51 -16.99 0.28
CA ILE A 259 6.57 -16.07 0.92
C ILE A 259 6.21 -16.50 2.33
N THR A 260 6.15 -17.79 2.60
CA THR A 260 5.80 -18.33 3.92
C THR A 260 6.93 -18.24 4.94
N GLY A 261 8.12 -17.77 4.57
CA GLY A 261 9.25 -17.54 5.44
C GLY A 261 10.08 -18.78 5.79
N PRO A 262 10.72 -18.82 6.95
CA PRO A 262 10.56 -17.90 8.09
C PRO A 262 11.06 -16.48 7.80
N TRP A 263 10.41 -15.47 8.40
CA TRP A 263 10.76 -14.06 8.28
C TRP A 263 11.57 -13.58 9.48
N THR A 264 12.64 -12.83 9.19
CA THR A 264 13.50 -12.21 10.19
C THR A 264 13.49 -10.70 10.00
N GLN A 265 13.32 -9.94 11.08
CA GLN A 265 13.32 -8.48 11.04
C GLN A 265 14.75 -7.92 11.02
N HIS A 266 15.01 -6.93 10.18
CA HIS A 266 16.22 -6.13 10.30
C HIS A 266 16.19 -5.34 11.61
N ARG A 267 17.36 -5.19 12.23
CA ARG A 267 17.47 -4.60 13.57
C ARG A 267 17.01 -3.15 13.62
N GLU A 268 17.42 -2.37 12.63
CA GLU A 268 17.14 -0.94 12.53
C GLU A 268 16.14 -0.70 11.41
N PRO A 269 15.27 0.32 11.51
CA PRO A 269 14.41 0.71 10.41
C PRO A 269 15.23 1.28 9.26
N LEU A 270 14.72 1.14 8.04
CA LEU A 270 15.27 1.75 6.84
C LEU A 270 15.04 3.27 6.83
N TRP A 271 13.89 3.70 7.37
CA TRP A 271 13.49 5.09 7.54
C TRP A 271 12.80 5.29 8.89
N SER A 272 13.15 6.37 9.63
CA SER A 272 12.62 6.62 10.97
C SER A 272 12.25 8.09 11.22
N SER A 273 12.06 8.88 10.17
CA SER A 273 11.80 10.32 10.27
C SER A 273 10.38 10.67 9.86
N ASP A 274 9.39 10.05 10.52
CA ASP A 274 7.94 10.30 10.34
C ASP A 274 7.45 10.18 8.89
N GLY A 275 7.82 9.10 8.23
CA GLY A 275 7.36 8.75 6.88
C GLY A 275 7.39 7.25 6.66
N GLY A 276 6.72 6.77 5.66
CA GLY A 276 6.65 5.33 5.40
C GLY A 276 5.66 4.94 4.31
N HIS A 277 5.17 3.71 4.40
CA HIS A 277 4.35 3.05 3.40
C HIS A 277 5.06 3.07 2.05
N GLY A 278 6.25 2.46 2.04
CA GLY A 278 7.15 2.52 0.90
C GLY A 278 6.99 1.38 -0.08
N MET A 279 7.12 1.68 -1.36
CA MET A 279 7.26 0.70 -2.43
C MET A 279 8.56 0.92 -3.20
N ILE A 280 9.01 -0.11 -3.92
CA ILE A 280 10.22 -0.06 -4.74
C ILE A 280 9.84 -0.04 -6.21
N LEU A 281 10.24 1.02 -6.90
CA LEU A 281 10.21 1.09 -8.35
C LEU A 281 11.54 0.58 -8.92
N ARG A 282 11.51 -0.51 -9.67
CA ARG A 282 12.60 -0.97 -10.52
C ARG A 282 12.38 -0.49 -11.94
N THR A 283 13.23 0.43 -12.40
CA THR A 283 13.08 0.97 -13.74
C THR A 283 13.72 0.05 -14.80
N ALA A 284 13.16 0.08 -16.01
CA ALA A 284 13.77 -0.60 -17.16
C ALA A 284 15.22 -0.12 -17.43
N GLY A 285 15.54 1.11 -16.99
CA GLY A 285 16.90 1.67 -17.02
C GLY A 285 17.86 1.10 -15.98
N GLY A 286 17.41 0.17 -15.12
CA GLY A 286 18.25 -0.52 -14.12
C GLY A 286 18.52 0.27 -12.85
N ARG A 287 17.75 1.33 -12.58
CA ARG A 287 17.78 2.05 -11.29
C ARG A 287 16.62 1.62 -10.42
N ASP A 288 16.89 1.51 -9.12
CA ASP A 288 15.90 1.22 -8.10
C ASP A 288 15.61 2.49 -7.28
N TYR A 289 14.34 2.78 -7.08
CA TYR A 289 13.87 3.89 -6.26
C TYR A 289 12.94 3.40 -5.17
N LEU A 290 12.98 4.09 -4.03
CA LEU A 290 12.02 3.98 -2.94
C LEU A 290 11.06 5.15 -3.03
N SER A 291 9.77 4.85 -3.18
CA SER A 291 8.67 5.82 -3.11
C SER A 291 7.94 5.64 -1.78
N PHE A 292 7.67 6.72 -1.05
CA PHE A 292 6.94 6.70 0.22
C PHE A 292 6.34 8.09 0.50
N HIS A 293 5.44 8.21 1.46
CA HIS A 293 4.95 9.52 1.86
C HIS A 293 5.71 10.07 3.06
N TRP A 294 5.93 11.39 3.07
CA TRP A 294 6.55 12.15 4.15
C TRP A 294 6.02 13.59 4.16
N PRO A 295 5.73 14.18 5.35
CA PRO A 295 5.59 13.53 6.65
C PRO A 295 4.34 12.63 6.70
N ASN A 296 4.10 11.96 7.83
CA ASN A 296 2.89 11.14 8.04
C ASN A 296 1.67 11.96 8.48
N SER A 297 1.79 13.24 8.56
CA SER A 297 0.75 14.19 9.04
C SER A 297 -0.13 14.67 7.89
N SER A 298 -1.45 14.40 7.92
CA SER A 298 -2.41 14.99 6.98
C SER A 298 -2.77 16.43 7.38
N PRO A 299 -2.80 17.38 6.43
CA PRO A 299 -2.70 17.25 4.95
C PRO A 299 -1.30 17.52 4.39
N ASP A 300 -0.26 17.41 5.19
CA ASP A 300 1.09 17.85 4.84
C ASP A 300 1.89 16.77 4.09
N GLU A 301 1.38 15.53 4.02
CA GLU A 301 2.02 14.42 3.35
C GLU A 301 2.25 14.66 1.86
N ARG A 302 3.45 14.36 1.39
CA ARG A 302 3.89 14.46 -0.01
C ARG A 302 4.61 13.19 -0.44
N VAL A 303 4.61 12.95 -1.73
CA VAL A 303 5.37 11.85 -2.32
C VAL A 303 6.86 12.15 -2.23
N THR A 304 7.60 11.24 -1.63
CA THR A 304 9.06 11.26 -1.60
C THR A 304 9.57 10.12 -2.46
N LEU A 305 10.53 10.42 -3.35
CA LEU A 305 11.19 9.45 -4.21
C LEU A 305 12.71 9.58 -4.01
N THR A 306 13.38 8.49 -3.66
CA THR A 306 14.83 8.47 -3.45
C THR A 306 15.46 7.24 -4.09
N GLU A 307 16.67 7.37 -4.62
CA GLU A 307 17.40 6.24 -5.19
C GLU A 307 17.91 5.31 -4.10
N ILE A 308 17.85 4.01 -4.34
CA ILE A 308 18.24 2.96 -3.39
C ILE A 308 19.16 1.94 -4.05
N GLY A 309 19.96 1.27 -3.23
CA GLY A 309 20.70 0.07 -3.61
C GLY A 309 20.10 -1.17 -2.95
N ILE A 310 19.88 -2.23 -3.72
CA ILE A 310 19.45 -3.54 -3.23
C ILE A 310 20.57 -4.54 -3.43
N SER A 311 20.98 -5.22 -2.35
CA SER A 311 22.08 -6.18 -2.36
C SER A 311 21.80 -7.34 -1.43
N GLY A 312 22.71 -8.30 -1.34
CA GLY A 312 22.69 -9.34 -0.33
C GLY A 312 22.73 -8.85 1.12
N ALA A 313 23.11 -7.59 1.36
CA ALA A 313 23.06 -6.96 2.69
C ALA A 313 21.70 -6.29 3.01
N GLY A 314 20.75 -6.30 2.08
CA GLY A 314 19.44 -5.65 2.23
C GLY A 314 19.27 -4.41 1.34
N ILE A 315 18.42 -3.48 1.78
CA ILE A 315 18.08 -2.23 1.10
C ILE A 315 18.81 -1.08 1.77
N ARG A 316 19.34 -0.15 0.97
CA ARG A 316 20.05 1.05 1.45
C ARG A 316 19.62 2.26 0.64
N ILE A 317 19.30 3.36 1.30
CA ILE A 317 19.12 4.69 0.67
C ILE A 317 20.49 5.22 0.25
N LEU A 318 20.61 5.75 -0.99
CA LEU A 318 21.88 6.20 -1.60
C LEU A 318 22.15 7.68 -1.36
#